data_eb64d8188af821663bbc025953b01dba
#
_entry.id   eb64d8188af821663bbc025953b01dba
#
_cell.length_a   1.000
_cell.length_b   1.000
_cell.length_c   1.000
_cell.angle_alpha   90.00
_cell.angle_beta   90.00
_cell.angle_gamma   90.00
#
_symmetry.space_group_name_H-M   'P 1'
#
loop_
_entity.id
_entity.type
_entity.pdbx_description
1 polymer ?
#
loop_
_entity_poly.entity_id
_entity_poly.type
_entity_poly.pdbx_seq_one_letter_code
_entity_poly.pdbx_strand_id
1 'polypeptide(L)' 'MENKFEIVKHIGKLSDINNGYTKELNFIAWNHREPVYDIRTWNQEHTKYGKGVTLTLREMALLQDFMKEGE' A
#
# COMPACT_ATOMS: atom_id res chain seq x y z
N MET A 1 -20.20 -1.53 -9.50
CA MET A 1 -19.92 -0.44 -8.60
C MET A 1 -18.42 -0.23 -8.49
N GLU A 2 -18.00 1.01 -8.60
CA GLU A 2 -16.56 1.32 -8.56
C GLU A 2 -16.05 1.32 -7.15
N ASN A 3 -14.86 0.74 -6.99
CA ASN A 3 -14.13 0.91 -5.74
C ASN A 3 -13.52 2.30 -5.72
N LYS A 4 -13.81 3.02 -4.66
CA LYS A 4 -13.24 4.34 -4.50
C LYS A 4 -12.10 4.27 -3.51
N PHE A 5 -11.04 4.99 -3.83
CA PHE A 5 -9.90 5.03 -2.94
C PHE A 5 -9.26 6.40 -3.01
N GLU A 6 -8.52 6.71 -1.96
CA GLU A 6 -7.75 7.94 -1.92
C GLU A 6 -6.39 7.61 -1.34
N ILE A 7 -5.34 7.88 -2.12
CA ILE A 7 -3.97 7.72 -1.60
C ILE A 7 -3.70 8.95 -0.75
N VAL A 8 -3.76 8.75 0.56
CA VAL A 8 -3.56 9.83 1.51
C VAL A 8 -2.11 10.25 1.52
N LYS A 9 -1.21 9.28 1.44
CA LYS A 9 0.22 9.57 1.39
C LYS A 9 0.94 8.44 0.68
N HIS A 10 1.75 8.80 -0.31
CA HIS A 10 2.65 7.84 -0.94
C HIS A 10 3.89 7.72 -0.07
N ILE A 11 4.17 6.51 0.42
CA ILE A 11 5.29 6.31 1.33
C ILE A 11 6.53 5.92 0.56
N GLY A 12 6.42 4.96 -0.36
CA GLY A 12 7.59 4.62 -1.15
C GLY A 12 7.34 3.52 -2.14
N LYS A 13 8.22 3.44 -3.11
CA LYS A 13 8.22 2.37 -4.10
C LYS A 13 9.13 1.25 -3.62
N LEU A 14 8.62 0.04 -3.64
CA LEU A 14 9.39 -1.12 -3.21
C LEU A 14 10.12 -1.78 -4.37
N SER A 15 9.51 -1.80 -5.55
CA SER A 15 10.16 -2.39 -6.70
C SER A 15 9.44 -1.97 -7.98
N ASP A 16 10.14 -2.11 -9.10
CA ASP A 16 9.54 -1.98 -10.41
C ASP A 16 9.08 -3.35 -10.87
N ILE A 17 7.89 -3.38 -11.44
CA ILE A 17 7.31 -4.60 -11.98
C ILE A 17 7.21 -4.41 -13.49
N ASN A 18 7.00 -5.49 -14.22
CA ASN A 18 6.89 -5.43 -15.67
C ASN A 18 5.74 -4.55 -16.12
N ASN A 19 5.87 -3.99 -17.30
CA ASN A 19 4.81 -3.23 -17.98
C ASN A 19 4.46 -1.92 -17.28
N GLY A 20 5.46 -1.30 -16.64
CA GLY A 20 5.25 0.00 -16.04
C GLY A 20 4.55 -0.02 -14.70
N TYR A 21 4.28 -1.20 -14.16
CA TYR A 21 3.71 -1.30 -12.82
C TYR A 21 4.81 -1.22 -11.77
N THR A 22 4.47 -0.67 -10.61
CA THR A 22 5.37 -0.60 -9.47
C THR A 22 4.68 -1.20 -8.25
N LYS A 23 5.48 -1.81 -7.38
CA LYS A 23 4.98 -2.25 -6.08
C LYS A 23 5.27 -1.15 -5.08
N GLU A 24 4.24 -0.72 -4.36
CA GLU A 24 4.35 0.46 -3.53
C GLU A 24 3.74 0.25 -2.16
N LEU A 25 4.29 0.99 -1.21
CA LEU A 25 3.70 1.13 0.12
C LEU A 25 3.06 2.51 0.18
N ASN A 26 1.77 2.53 0.45
CA ASN A 26 0.99 3.76 0.53
C ASN A 26 0.13 3.75 1.79
N PHE A 27 -0.26 4.94 2.22
CA PHE A 27 -1.28 5.12 3.25
C PHE A 27 -2.54 5.51 2.50
N ILE A 28 -3.57 4.64 2.55
CA ILE A 28 -4.67 4.74 1.60
C ILE A 28 -6.00 4.52 2.31
N ALA A 29 -7.00 5.29 1.91
CA ALA A 29 -8.36 5.15 2.40
C ALA A 29 -9.19 4.48 1.31
N TRP A 30 -9.76 3.31 1.63
CA TRP A 30 -10.60 2.56 0.71
C TRP A 30 -12.06 2.84 1.05
N ASN A 31 -12.85 3.21 0.04
CA ASN A 31 -14.30 3.38 0.18
C ASN A 31 -14.68 4.24 1.36
N HIS A 32 -13.95 5.34 1.55
CA HIS A 32 -14.21 6.33 2.62
C HIS A 32 -14.02 5.78 4.03
N ARG A 33 -13.28 4.67 4.14
CA ARG A 33 -12.94 4.13 5.46
C ARG A 33 -11.69 4.81 5.98
N GLU A 34 -11.37 4.53 7.25
CA GLU A 34 -10.14 5.03 7.84
C GLU A 34 -8.94 4.57 7.03
N PRO A 35 -7.93 5.45 6.87
CA PRO A 35 -6.76 5.06 6.10
C PRO A 35 -6.00 3.91 6.77
N VAL A 36 -5.43 3.06 5.92
CA VAL A 36 -4.59 1.95 6.36
C VAL A 36 -3.35 1.92 5.49
N TYR A 37 -2.35 1.18 5.93
CA TYR A 37 -1.18 0.92 5.09
C TYR A 37 -1.55 -0.12 4.05
N ASP A 38 -0.94 0.00 2.87
CA ASP A 38 -1.30 -0.86 1.75
C ASP A 38 -0.06 -1.11 0.91
N ILE A 39 0.17 -2.39 0.61
CA ILE A 39 1.27 -2.80 -0.27
C ILE A 39 0.64 -3.50 -1.45
N ARG A 40 0.78 -2.93 -2.63
CA ARG A 40 0.27 -3.55 -3.85
C ARG A 40 0.92 -2.93 -5.06
N THR A 41 0.61 -3.49 -6.23
CA THR A 41 1.12 -2.95 -7.48
C THR A 41 0.18 -1.91 -8.04
N TRP A 42 0.75 -0.93 -8.72
CA TRP A 42 0.02 0.19 -9.31
C TRP A 42 0.56 0.46 -10.70
N ASN A 43 -0.35 0.88 -11.59
CA ASN A 43 0.11 1.42 -12.87
C ASN A 43 0.63 2.84 -12.63
N GLN A 44 1.21 3.42 -13.69
CA GLN A 44 1.86 4.72 -13.59
C GLN A 44 0.92 5.82 -13.13
N GLU A 45 -0.32 5.81 -13.64
CA GLU A 45 -1.31 6.84 -13.32
C GLU A 45 -2.04 6.59 -12.01
N HIS A 46 -1.80 5.45 -11.38
CA HIS A 46 -2.49 5.06 -10.15
C HIS A 46 -4.01 4.97 -10.33
N THR A 47 -4.42 4.54 -11.53
CA THR A 47 -5.82 4.29 -11.83
C THR A 47 -6.16 2.82 -11.77
N LYS A 48 -5.16 1.95 -11.91
CA LYS A 48 -5.34 0.50 -11.85
C LYS A 48 -4.37 -0.08 -10.85
N TYR A 49 -4.82 -1.13 -10.17
CA TYR A 49 -3.99 -1.77 -9.16
C TYR A 49 -4.21 -3.28 -9.21
N GLY A 50 -3.20 -4.01 -8.74
CA GLY A 50 -3.28 -5.45 -8.68
C GLY A 50 -3.54 -5.91 -7.25
N LYS A 51 -3.25 -7.19 -7.04
CA LYS A 51 -3.42 -7.78 -5.72
C LYS A 51 -2.44 -7.17 -4.74
N GLY A 52 -2.86 -7.11 -3.49
CA GLY A 52 -2.02 -6.60 -2.46
C GLY A 52 -2.57 -6.93 -1.09
N VAL A 53 -1.98 -6.31 -0.09
CA VAL A 53 -2.36 -6.54 1.30
C VAL A 53 -2.47 -5.21 2.01
N THR A 54 -3.47 -5.10 2.87
CA THR A 54 -3.61 -3.93 3.73
C THR A 54 -3.19 -4.30 5.14
N LEU A 55 -2.64 -3.33 5.83
CA LEU A 55 -2.18 -3.50 7.20
C LEU A 55 -2.76 -2.37 8.04
N THR A 56 -3.35 -2.75 9.17
CA THR A 56 -3.81 -1.74 10.11
C THR A 56 -2.59 -1.04 10.71
N LEU A 57 -2.85 0.09 11.38
CA LEU A 57 -1.76 0.81 12.04
C LEU A 57 -1.08 -0.07 13.06
N ARG A 58 -1.87 -0.87 13.79
CA ARG A 58 -1.33 -1.79 14.78
C ARG A 58 -0.47 -2.87 14.12
N GLU A 59 -0.95 -3.42 13.00
CA GLU A 59 -0.20 -4.47 12.30
C GLU A 59 1.13 -3.92 11.78
N MET A 60 1.11 -2.71 11.25
CA MET A 60 2.35 -2.10 10.77
C MET A 60 3.33 -1.88 11.91
N ALA A 61 2.85 -1.44 13.06
CA ALA A 61 3.72 -1.25 14.23
C ALA A 61 4.36 -2.55 14.65
N LEU A 62 3.57 -3.63 14.68
CA LEU A 62 4.11 -4.95 15.03
C LEU A 62 5.14 -5.42 14.03
N LEU A 63 4.87 -5.20 12.75
CA LEU A 63 5.80 -5.58 11.70
C LEU A 63 7.14 -4.89 11.89
N GLN A 64 7.10 -3.60 12.18
CA GLN A 64 8.33 -2.83 12.42
C GLN A 64 9.10 -3.37 13.63
N ASP A 65 8.39 -3.73 14.69
CA ASP A 65 9.02 -4.29 15.89
C ASP A 65 9.70 -5.61 15.58
N PHE A 66 9.02 -6.49 14.84
CA PHE A 66 9.61 -7.77 14.46
C PHE A 66 10.88 -7.58 13.64
N MET A 67 10.86 -6.61 12.73
CA MET A 67 12.02 -6.37 11.87
C MET A 67 13.19 -5.84 12.69
N LYS A 68 12.92 -4.99 13.67
CA LYS A 68 13.98 -4.49 14.55
C LYS A 68 14.60 -5.61 15.37
N GLU A 69 13.77 -6.50 15.90
CA GLU A 69 14.26 -7.60 16.74
C GLU A 69 15.07 -8.59 15.93
N GLY A 70 14.75 -8.73 14.66
CA GLY A 70 15.47 -9.66 13.79
C GLY A 70 16.83 -9.18 13.35
N GLU A 71 17.17 -7.92 13.65
CA GLU A 71 18.49 -7.39 13.34
C GLU A 71 19.49 -7.75 14.44
#